data_903afb66ec730bed6e22531eb8408251
#
_entry.id   903afb66ec730bed6e22531eb8408251
#
_cell.length_a   1.000
_cell.length_b   1.000
_cell.length_c   1.000
_cell.angle_alpha   90.00
_cell.angle_beta   90.00
_cell.angle_gamma   90.00
#
_symmetry.space_group_name_H-M   'P 1'
#
loop_
_entity.id
_entity.type
_entity.pdbx_description
1 polymer ?
#
loop_
_entity_poly.entity_id
_entity_poly.type
_entity_poly.pdbx_seq_one_letter_code
_entity_poly.pdbx_strand_id
1 'polypeptide(L)'
;MKFLPIIIFYLFLFLYSVEFLSFSFVEIDSINHFPFLKNILHLSSDLFGKNDYALRFPSLFTGFLSVVIFYNIAKLKLKTKREIIYTTYIFMLIPGMIISSVIVNKSVYLIFLSLLFIYSYEKFRNFSYILLILYVFVDKSLISLYLALIFYSIYKRDTKLLIFSLILLAFNANYFEYKIHGRPKGYFLDLFGTYFLIFSPFIFVYFLYALYKNIFYKKDLIYFISATAFFVSLILSFRQKIKIDDYAPYTLGFVVNMVNVFLKSYKVRLPRFRTFYKILFVVLFTSLIMLDISLFFNKYTPAKKLSYSFYFPKNLAEILKKEKIYSMSCNNEKLSEILEFYGIKKGDKYKLIYSKNKNSVSIFHKNKIILKINVSKLNTI
;
A
#
# COMPACT_ATOMS: atom_id res chain seq x y z
N MET A 1 -19.21 -14.53 -14.13
CA MET A 1 -17.97 -15.32 -14.22
C MET A 1 -16.64 -14.54 -14.28
N LYS A 2 -16.54 -13.26 -14.74
CA LYS A 2 -15.28 -12.54 -14.88
C LYS A 2 -14.63 -12.09 -13.57
N PHE A 3 -15.43 -11.85 -12.54
CA PHE A 3 -14.95 -11.41 -11.22
C PHE A 3 -14.68 -12.57 -10.26
N LEU A 4 -15.06 -13.80 -10.61
CA LEU A 4 -14.88 -14.96 -9.75
C LEU A 4 -13.41 -15.19 -9.34
N PRO A 5 -12.41 -15.13 -10.25
CA PRO A 5 -11.00 -15.28 -9.86
C PRO A 5 -10.52 -14.16 -8.93
N ILE A 6 -11.04 -12.93 -9.11
CA ILE A 6 -10.70 -11.79 -8.25
C ILE A 6 -11.27 -12.02 -6.85
N ILE A 7 -12.53 -12.46 -6.74
CA ILE A 7 -13.17 -12.77 -5.47
C ILE A 7 -12.40 -13.90 -4.74
N ILE A 8 -12.08 -14.99 -5.45
CA ILE A 8 -11.33 -16.11 -4.88
C ILE A 8 -9.96 -15.63 -4.36
N PHE A 9 -9.25 -14.80 -5.13
CA PHE A 9 -7.96 -14.27 -4.73
C PHE A 9 -8.05 -13.39 -3.46
N TYR A 10 -9.03 -12.47 -3.38
CA TYR A 10 -9.22 -11.64 -2.20
C TYR A 10 -9.70 -12.43 -0.99
N LEU A 11 -10.50 -13.49 -1.20
CA LEU A 11 -10.86 -14.42 -0.12
C LEU A 11 -9.62 -15.16 0.41
N PHE A 12 -8.75 -15.62 -0.48
CA PHE A 12 -7.47 -16.22 -0.08
C PHE A 12 -6.59 -15.24 0.71
N LEU A 13 -6.45 -13.99 0.25
CA LEU A 13 -5.72 -12.95 0.97
C LEU A 13 -6.30 -12.69 2.35
N PHE A 14 -7.63 -12.70 2.46
CA PHE A 14 -8.33 -12.50 3.74
C PHE A 14 -8.01 -13.63 4.72
N LEU A 15 -8.20 -14.88 4.31
CA LEU A 15 -7.88 -16.04 5.15
C LEU A 15 -6.40 -16.06 5.54
N TYR A 16 -5.51 -15.83 4.59
CA TYR A 16 -4.06 -15.76 4.86
C TYR A 16 -3.73 -14.67 5.88
N SER A 17 -4.28 -13.46 5.72
CA SER A 17 -3.96 -12.33 6.60
C SER A 17 -4.47 -12.51 8.02
N VAL A 18 -5.63 -13.10 8.21
CA VAL A 18 -6.22 -13.36 9.53
C VAL A 18 -5.51 -14.50 10.26
N GLU A 19 -5.12 -15.55 9.52
CA GLU A 19 -4.50 -16.74 10.12
C GLU A 19 -3.02 -16.50 10.45
N PHE A 20 -2.26 -15.97 9.50
CA PHE A 20 -0.80 -15.92 9.59
C PHE A 20 -0.24 -14.57 10.08
N LEU A 21 -0.96 -13.46 9.92
CA LEU A 21 -0.45 -12.15 10.30
C LEU A 21 -1.03 -11.67 11.62
N SER A 22 -0.17 -11.15 12.48
CA SER A 22 -0.59 -10.44 13.69
C SER A 22 -0.76 -8.94 13.43
N PHE A 23 -1.48 -8.27 14.34
CA PHE A 23 -1.51 -6.83 14.40
C PHE A 23 -0.10 -6.30 14.67
N SER A 24 0.42 -5.41 13.82
CA SER A 24 1.83 -5.01 13.81
C SER A 24 2.07 -3.58 14.26
N PHE A 25 3.33 -3.26 14.65
CA PHE A 25 3.74 -1.90 14.99
C PHE A 25 3.53 -0.89 13.85
N VAL A 26 3.70 -1.35 12.60
CA VAL A 26 3.52 -0.50 11.41
C VAL A 26 2.06 -0.11 11.24
N GLU A 27 1.15 -1.04 11.53
CA GLU A 27 -0.29 -0.81 11.44
C GLU A 27 -0.77 0.16 12.51
N ILE A 28 -0.28 0.04 13.77
CA ILE A 28 -0.56 1.02 14.83
C ILE A 28 -0.09 2.41 14.42
N ASP A 29 1.12 2.52 13.90
CA ASP A 29 1.63 3.81 13.43
C ASP A 29 0.74 4.40 12.33
N SER A 30 0.27 3.58 11.41
CA SER A 30 -0.64 4.01 10.35
C SER A 30 -1.99 4.48 10.91
N ILE A 31 -2.56 3.74 11.86
CA ILE A 31 -3.84 4.09 12.49
C ILE A 31 -3.74 5.40 13.26
N ASN A 32 -2.66 5.59 14.03
CA ASN A 32 -2.47 6.78 14.85
C ASN A 32 -2.21 8.04 14.02
N HIS A 33 -1.62 7.90 12.83
CA HIS A 33 -1.31 9.03 11.94
C HIS A 33 -2.37 9.30 10.87
N PHE A 34 -3.38 8.46 10.73
CA PHE A 34 -4.42 8.60 9.72
C PHE A 34 -5.82 8.49 10.33
N PRO A 35 -6.42 9.63 10.74
CA PRO A 35 -7.71 9.66 11.45
C PRO A 35 -8.85 8.97 10.70
N PHE A 36 -8.88 9.09 9.37
CA PHE A 36 -9.87 8.42 8.53
C PHE A 36 -9.84 6.89 8.68
N LEU A 37 -8.64 6.28 8.70
CA LEU A 37 -8.47 4.85 8.93
C LEU A 37 -8.94 4.45 10.33
N LYS A 38 -8.61 5.25 11.35
CA LYS A 38 -9.05 5.01 12.71
C LYS A 38 -10.57 4.93 12.81
N ASN A 39 -11.29 5.86 12.18
CA ASN A 39 -12.76 5.86 12.18
C ASN A 39 -13.35 4.62 11.47
N ILE A 40 -12.78 4.22 10.33
CA ILE A 40 -13.21 3.01 9.61
C ILE A 40 -13.01 1.75 10.47
N LEU A 41 -11.87 1.65 11.17
CA LEU A 41 -11.59 0.51 12.03
C LEU A 41 -12.47 0.47 13.27
N HIS A 42 -12.80 1.63 13.86
CA HIS A 42 -13.80 1.70 14.94
C HIS A 42 -15.15 1.17 14.47
N LEU A 43 -15.64 1.65 13.34
CA LEU A 43 -16.90 1.19 12.76
C LEU A 43 -16.87 -0.32 12.47
N SER A 44 -15.76 -0.85 11.94
CA SER A 44 -15.59 -2.29 11.71
C SER A 44 -15.56 -3.08 13.01
N SER A 45 -14.87 -2.58 14.05
CA SER A 45 -14.81 -3.23 15.35
C SER A 45 -16.13 -3.21 16.09
N ASP A 46 -16.97 -2.19 15.90
CA ASP A 46 -18.32 -2.11 16.47
C ASP A 46 -19.26 -3.12 15.82
N LEU A 47 -19.08 -3.41 14.51
CA LEU A 47 -19.90 -4.37 13.78
C LEU A 47 -19.47 -5.83 14.01
N PHE A 48 -18.17 -6.11 14.01
CA PHE A 48 -17.63 -7.49 14.01
C PHE A 48 -16.88 -7.85 15.31
N GLY A 49 -16.81 -6.94 16.27
CA GLY A 49 -16.02 -7.11 17.50
C GLY A 49 -14.51 -6.86 17.30
N LYS A 50 -13.76 -6.79 18.42
CA LYS A 50 -12.29 -6.60 18.39
C LYS A 50 -11.59 -7.93 18.08
N ASN A 51 -11.38 -8.20 16.80
CA ASN A 51 -10.71 -9.40 16.30
C ASN A 51 -9.95 -9.12 14.99
N ASP A 52 -9.11 -10.08 14.58
CA ASP A 52 -8.31 -9.96 13.34
C ASP A 52 -9.19 -9.82 12.09
N TYR A 53 -10.42 -10.36 12.09
CA TYR A 53 -11.39 -10.22 10.98
C TYR A 53 -11.83 -8.75 10.81
N ALA A 54 -12.25 -8.12 11.91
CA ALA A 54 -12.65 -6.71 11.92
C ALA A 54 -11.51 -5.78 11.51
N LEU A 55 -10.27 -6.12 11.90
CA LEU A 55 -9.08 -5.35 11.56
C LEU A 55 -8.75 -5.40 10.07
N ARG A 56 -8.83 -6.58 9.44
CA ARG A 56 -8.39 -6.83 8.05
C ARG A 56 -9.45 -6.55 6.99
N PHE A 57 -10.73 -6.77 7.32
CA PHE A 57 -11.83 -6.67 6.38
C PHE A 57 -11.91 -5.34 5.63
N PRO A 58 -11.82 -4.15 6.27
CA PRO A 58 -11.96 -2.88 5.57
C PRO A 58 -10.89 -2.65 4.50
N SER A 59 -9.65 -2.99 4.81
CA SER A 59 -8.52 -2.82 3.87
C SER A 59 -8.63 -3.76 2.67
N LEU A 60 -8.96 -5.03 2.89
CA LEU A 60 -9.14 -6.01 1.84
C LEU A 60 -10.36 -5.71 0.95
N PHE A 61 -11.45 -5.28 1.56
CA PHE A 61 -12.64 -4.87 0.81
C PHE A 61 -12.36 -3.64 -0.07
N THR A 62 -11.65 -2.64 0.46
CA THR A 62 -11.22 -1.47 -0.31
C THR A 62 -10.26 -1.87 -1.44
N GLY A 63 -9.36 -2.82 -1.19
CA GLY A 63 -8.48 -3.40 -2.21
C GLY A 63 -9.27 -4.07 -3.34
N PHE A 64 -10.25 -4.89 -3.00
CA PHE A 64 -11.15 -5.51 -3.98
C PHE A 64 -11.88 -4.46 -4.82
N LEU A 65 -12.47 -3.44 -4.19
CA LEU A 65 -13.13 -2.34 -4.89
C LEU A 65 -12.17 -1.59 -5.83
N SER A 66 -10.90 -1.40 -5.42
CA SER A 66 -9.87 -0.78 -6.24
C SER A 66 -9.62 -1.56 -7.54
N VAL A 67 -9.57 -2.90 -7.48
CA VAL A 67 -9.45 -3.76 -8.67
C VAL A 67 -10.68 -3.67 -9.56
N VAL A 68 -11.88 -3.59 -9.00
CA VAL A 68 -13.12 -3.41 -9.77
C VAL A 68 -13.14 -2.07 -10.50
N ILE A 69 -12.73 -0.98 -9.83
CA ILE A 69 -12.64 0.34 -10.48
C ILE A 69 -11.54 0.32 -11.55
N PHE A 70 -10.38 -0.26 -11.26
CA PHE A 70 -9.30 -0.39 -12.23
C PHE A 70 -9.73 -1.17 -13.48
N TYR A 71 -10.50 -2.24 -13.34
CA TYR A 71 -11.10 -2.96 -14.47
C TYR A 71 -11.99 -2.03 -15.33
N ASN A 72 -12.76 -1.14 -14.71
CA ASN A 72 -13.57 -0.17 -15.44
C ASN A 72 -12.71 0.90 -16.13
N ILE A 73 -11.63 1.36 -15.52
CA ILE A 73 -10.64 2.25 -16.16
C ILE A 73 -9.98 1.54 -17.37
N ALA A 74 -9.58 0.27 -17.20
CA ALA A 74 -9.02 -0.52 -18.28
C ALA A 74 -9.97 -0.65 -19.48
N LYS A 75 -11.29 -0.76 -19.26
CA LYS A 75 -12.30 -0.74 -20.32
C LYS A 75 -12.33 0.56 -21.11
N LEU A 76 -12.04 1.69 -20.48
CA LEU A 76 -12.00 3.00 -21.17
C LEU A 76 -10.73 3.17 -22.02
N LYS A 77 -9.65 2.46 -21.68
CA LYS A 77 -8.32 2.64 -22.28
C LYS A 77 -7.93 1.54 -23.28
N LEU A 78 -8.45 0.34 -23.14
CA LEU A 78 -8.08 -0.84 -23.92
C LEU A 78 -9.26 -1.32 -24.79
N LYS A 79 -8.92 -1.93 -25.96
CA LYS A 79 -9.93 -2.26 -26.97
C LYS A 79 -10.52 -3.66 -26.83
N THR A 80 -9.72 -4.66 -26.44
CA THR A 80 -10.15 -6.05 -26.42
C THR A 80 -10.45 -6.55 -25.01
N LYS A 81 -11.44 -7.44 -24.87
CA LYS A 81 -11.81 -8.06 -23.58
C LYS A 81 -10.64 -8.78 -22.93
N ARG A 82 -9.78 -9.44 -23.72
CA ARG A 82 -8.61 -10.17 -23.22
C ARG A 82 -7.57 -9.21 -22.64
N GLU A 83 -7.27 -8.11 -23.32
CA GLU A 83 -6.34 -7.09 -22.84
C GLU A 83 -6.81 -6.49 -21.51
N ILE A 84 -8.10 -6.20 -21.38
CA ILE A 84 -8.71 -5.66 -20.16
C ILE A 84 -8.52 -6.62 -18.99
N ILE A 85 -8.83 -7.91 -19.19
CA ILE A 85 -8.74 -8.93 -18.13
C ILE A 85 -7.28 -9.13 -17.70
N TYR A 86 -6.34 -9.30 -18.65
CA TYR A 86 -4.93 -9.48 -18.31
C TYR A 86 -4.34 -8.26 -17.60
N THR A 87 -4.69 -7.06 -18.03
CA THR A 87 -4.24 -5.82 -17.37
C THR A 87 -4.74 -5.74 -15.93
N THR A 88 -5.99 -6.14 -15.70
CA THR A 88 -6.58 -6.18 -14.35
C THR A 88 -5.89 -7.22 -13.46
N TYR A 89 -5.56 -8.40 -14.00
CA TYR A 89 -4.83 -9.41 -13.24
C TYR A 89 -3.38 -8.97 -12.92
N ILE A 90 -2.70 -8.32 -13.87
CA ILE A 90 -1.38 -7.75 -13.60
C ILE A 90 -1.47 -6.71 -12.47
N PHE A 91 -2.45 -5.80 -12.51
CA PHE A 91 -2.65 -4.82 -11.45
C PHE A 91 -2.92 -5.48 -10.09
N MET A 92 -3.77 -6.51 -10.05
CA MET A 92 -4.10 -7.25 -8.83
C MET A 92 -2.89 -7.97 -8.22
N LEU A 93 -2.00 -8.50 -9.08
CA LEU A 93 -0.80 -9.22 -8.68
C LEU A 93 0.41 -8.32 -8.39
N ILE A 94 0.32 -7.00 -8.57
CA ILE A 94 1.42 -6.11 -8.17
C ILE A 94 1.63 -6.22 -6.66
N PRO A 95 2.88 -6.49 -6.19
CA PRO A 95 3.16 -6.65 -4.75
C PRO A 95 2.68 -5.48 -3.90
N GLY A 96 2.81 -4.25 -4.41
CA GLY A 96 2.28 -3.06 -3.75
C GLY A 96 0.77 -3.07 -3.55
N MET A 97 0.00 -3.67 -4.48
CA MET A 97 -1.44 -3.84 -4.34
C MET A 97 -1.79 -4.91 -3.30
N ILE A 98 -1.08 -6.03 -3.31
CA ILE A 98 -1.25 -7.12 -2.33
C ILE A 98 -0.92 -6.62 -0.92
N ILE A 99 0.27 -6.04 -0.73
CA ILE A 99 0.73 -5.54 0.57
C ILE A 99 -0.22 -4.48 1.11
N SER A 100 -0.63 -3.51 0.29
CA SER A 100 -1.55 -2.44 0.73
C SER A 100 -2.93 -2.97 1.11
N SER A 101 -3.39 -4.06 0.50
CA SER A 101 -4.67 -4.69 0.83
C SER A 101 -4.61 -5.54 2.10
N VAL A 102 -3.48 -6.23 2.33
CA VAL A 102 -3.29 -7.16 3.45
C VAL A 102 -2.88 -6.45 4.73
N ILE A 103 -1.98 -5.48 4.65
CA ILE A 103 -1.52 -4.68 5.80
C ILE A 103 -2.45 -3.49 5.99
N VAL A 104 -2.89 -3.26 7.21
CA VAL A 104 -3.77 -2.14 7.55
C VAL A 104 -2.99 -0.83 7.51
N ASN A 105 -3.04 -0.16 6.38
CA ASN A 105 -2.39 1.13 6.16
C ASN A 105 -3.24 2.05 5.27
N LYS A 106 -2.84 3.29 5.13
CA LYS A 106 -3.55 4.28 4.31
C LYS A 106 -3.41 4.04 2.81
N SER A 107 -2.41 3.29 2.37
CA SER A 107 -2.08 3.14 0.94
C SER A 107 -3.23 2.58 0.12
N VAL A 108 -3.94 1.56 0.60
CA VAL A 108 -5.07 0.96 -0.11
C VAL A 108 -6.21 1.97 -0.34
N TYR A 109 -6.47 2.83 0.65
CA TYR A 109 -7.50 3.87 0.54
C TYR A 109 -7.08 4.95 -0.46
N LEU A 110 -5.81 5.34 -0.47
CA LEU A 110 -5.28 6.30 -1.44
C LEU A 110 -5.28 5.74 -2.88
N ILE A 111 -4.99 4.44 -3.06
CA ILE A 111 -5.15 3.75 -4.35
C ILE A 111 -6.61 3.83 -4.80
N PHE A 112 -7.54 3.46 -3.91
CA PHE A 112 -8.97 3.49 -4.20
C PHE A 112 -9.44 4.90 -4.58
N LEU A 113 -9.11 5.91 -3.79
CA LEU A 113 -9.51 7.29 -4.03
C LEU A 113 -8.93 7.84 -5.33
N SER A 114 -7.66 7.55 -5.62
CA SER A 114 -7.02 7.98 -6.87
C SER A 114 -7.67 7.34 -8.11
N LEU A 115 -7.96 6.04 -8.06
CA LEU A 115 -8.63 5.32 -9.14
C LEU A 115 -10.09 5.76 -9.29
N LEU A 116 -10.80 5.97 -8.18
CA LEU A 116 -12.17 6.47 -8.19
C LEU A 116 -12.24 7.86 -8.84
N PHE A 117 -11.28 8.74 -8.51
CA PHE A 117 -11.18 10.05 -9.13
C PHE A 117 -10.91 9.93 -10.64
N ILE A 118 -9.93 9.11 -11.05
CA ILE A 118 -9.61 8.90 -12.48
C ILE A 118 -10.84 8.40 -13.24
N TYR A 119 -11.53 7.41 -12.71
CA TYR A 119 -12.74 6.85 -13.33
C TYR A 119 -13.86 7.89 -13.42
N SER A 120 -14.11 8.62 -12.33
CA SER A 120 -15.13 9.65 -12.28
C SER A 120 -14.83 10.81 -13.23
N TYR A 121 -13.58 11.24 -13.33
CA TYR A 121 -13.17 12.31 -14.23
C TYR A 121 -13.37 11.95 -15.71
N GLU A 122 -13.07 10.71 -16.09
CA GLU A 122 -13.24 10.23 -17.47
C GLU A 122 -14.73 10.01 -17.86
N LYS A 123 -15.59 9.66 -16.90
CA LYS A 123 -16.99 9.29 -17.17
C LYS A 123 -18.00 10.31 -16.68
N PHE A 124 -17.78 10.93 -15.53
CA PHE A 124 -18.71 11.83 -14.83
C PHE A 124 -17.99 13.09 -14.37
N ARG A 125 -17.56 13.94 -15.30
CA ARG A 125 -16.67 15.07 -15.04
C ARG A 125 -17.15 15.98 -13.88
N ASN A 126 -18.45 16.31 -13.84
CA ASN A 126 -18.99 17.17 -12.78
C ASN A 126 -18.90 16.54 -11.40
N PHE A 127 -19.16 15.23 -11.30
CA PHE A 127 -19.05 14.49 -10.04
C PHE A 127 -17.60 14.43 -9.53
N SER A 128 -16.62 14.43 -10.43
CA SER A 128 -15.21 14.42 -10.04
C SER A 128 -14.78 15.66 -9.24
N TYR A 129 -15.38 16.83 -9.49
CA TYR A 129 -15.09 18.05 -8.73
C TYR A 129 -15.59 17.93 -7.27
N ILE A 130 -16.75 17.30 -7.06
CA ILE A 130 -17.28 17.04 -5.70
C ILE A 130 -16.34 16.10 -4.94
N LEU A 131 -15.86 15.04 -5.59
CA LEU A 131 -14.88 14.13 -4.98
C LEU A 131 -13.60 14.85 -4.56
N LEU A 132 -13.07 15.76 -5.39
CA LEU A 132 -11.86 16.51 -5.05
C LEU A 132 -12.05 17.40 -3.82
N ILE A 133 -13.22 17.99 -3.62
CA ILE A 133 -13.52 18.76 -2.40
C ILE A 133 -13.49 17.87 -1.17
N LEU A 134 -14.15 16.71 -1.23
CA LEU A 134 -14.16 15.75 -0.12
C LEU A 134 -12.76 15.24 0.23
N TYR A 135 -11.91 15.05 -0.78
CA TYR A 135 -10.54 14.55 -0.59
C TYR A 135 -9.64 15.50 0.19
N VAL A 136 -9.93 16.82 0.20
CA VAL A 136 -9.11 17.80 0.96
C VAL A 136 -8.95 17.42 2.43
N PHE A 137 -9.99 16.79 3.02
CA PHE A 137 -10.04 16.46 4.44
C PHE A 137 -9.55 15.04 4.77
N VAL A 138 -9.19 14.25 3.76
CA VAL A 138 -8.85 12.82 3.97
C VAL A 138 -7.41 12.63 4.41
N ASP A 139 -6.44 13.11 3.62
CA ASP A 139 -5.01 12.93 3.91
C ASP A 139 -4.15 14.02 3.26
N LYS A 140 -3.03 14.31 3.91
CA LYS A 140 -2.02 15.25 3.38
C LYS A 140 -1.37 14.81 2.08
N SER A 141 -1.25 13.50 1.80
CA SER A 141 -0.62 12.96 0.60
C SER A 141 -1.37 13.30 -0.69
N LEU A 142 -2.65 13.70 -0.58
CA LEU A 142 -3.47 14.15 -1.70
C LEU A 142 -2.96 15.46 -2.35
N ILE A 143 -2.05 16.17 -1.70
CA ILE A 143 -1.32 17.28 -2.33
C ILE A 143 -0.63 16.85 -3.62
N SER A 144 -0.13 15.60 -3.70
CA SER A 144 0.45 15.01 -4.89
C SER A 144 -0.56 14.88 -6.04
N LEU A 145 -1.81 14.56 -5.72
CA LEU A 145 -2.90 14.50 -6.69
C LEU A 145 -3.26 15.89 -7.21
N TYR A 146 -3.41 16.88 -6.31
CA TYR A 146 -3.72 18.26 -6.73
C TYR A 146 -2.61 18.86 -7.59
N LEU A 147 -1.34 18.62 -7.24
CA LEU A 147 -0.19 19.05 -8.03
C LEU A 147 -0.20 18.40 -9.42
N ALA A 148 -0.56 17.12 -9.51
CA ALA A 148 -0.71 16.44 -10.80
C ALA A 148 -1.82 17.04 -11.66
N LEU A 149 -2.93 17.46 -11.05
CA LEU A 149 -4.03 18.13 -11.72
C LEU A 149 -3.64 19.50 -12.24
N ILE A 150 -2.81 20.24 -11.52
CA ILE A 150 -2.26 21.52 -12.00
C ILE A 150 -1.45 21.30 -13.28
N PHE A 151 -0.51 20.34 -13.29
CA PHE A 151 0.26 20.03 -14.50
C PHE A 151 -0.62 19.54 -15.65
N TYR A 152 -1.60 18.72 -15.35
CA TYR A 152 -2.54 18.22 -16.36
C TYR A 152 -3.40 19.35 -16.93
N SER A 153 -3.90 20.28 -16.10
CA SER A 153 -4.72 21.40 -16.53
C SER A 153 -3.94 22.40 -17.38
N ILE A 154 -2.67 22.66 -17.06
CA ILE A 154 -1.77 23.46 -17.90
C ILE A 154 -1.60 22.80 -19.28
N TYR A 155 -1.34 21.48 -19.32
CA TYR A 155 -1.21 20.72 -20.56
C TYR A 155 -2.48 20.76 -21.41
N LYS A 156 -3.66 20.66 -20.77
CA LYS A 156 -4.97 20.69 -21.43
C LYS A 156 -5.50 22.10 -21.73
N ARG A 157 -4.85 23.12 -21.18
CA ARG A 157 -5.32 24.53 -21.22
C ARG A 157 -6.71 24.70 -20.59
N ASP A 158 -6.99 23.95 -19.51
CA ASP A 158 -8.25 23.99 -18.76
C ASP A 158 -8.09 24.90 -17.54
N THR A 159 -8.41 26.19 -17.74
CA THR A 159 -8.28 27.21 -16.69
C THR A 159 -9.20 26.95 -15.48
N LYS A 160 -10.38 26.35 -15.69
CA LYS A 160 -11.31 26.00 -14.60
C LYS A 160 -10.70 24.96 -13.68
N LEU A 161 -10.17 23.88 -14.26
CA LEU A 161 -9.50 22.82 -13.48
C LEU A 161 -8.22 23.36 -12.83
N LEU A 162 -7.49 24.26 -13.47
CA LEU A 162 -6.28 24.87 -12.92
C LEU A 162 -6.57 25.65 -11.64
N ILE A 163 -7.49 26.62 -11.71
CA ILE A 163 -7.86 27.47 -10.57
C ILE A 163 -8.41 26.58 -9.45
N PHE A 164 -9.29 25.65 -9.76
CA PHE A 164 -9.89 24.74 -8.79
C PHE A 164 -8.84 23.89 -8.06
N SER A 165 -7.90 23.30 -8.79
CA SER A 165 -6.84 22.47 -8.17
C SER A 165 -5.83 23.28 -7.38
N LEU A 166 -5.53 24.54 -7.76
CA LEU A 166 -4.71 25.47 -6.97
C LEU A 166 -5.37 25.82 -5.63
N ILE A 167 -6.66 26.13 -5.65
CA ILE A 167 -7.42 26.43 -4.43
C ILE A 167 -7.41 25.20 -3.49
N LEU A 168 -7.72 24.00 -3.99
CA LEU A 168 -7.75 22.80 -3.18
C LEU A 168 -6.38 22.42 -2.65
N LEU A 169 -5.31 22.64 -3.42
CA LEU A 169 -3.93 22.45 -2.97
C LEU A 169 -3.60 23.35 -1.80
N ALA A 170 -3.96 24.65 -1.90
CA ALA A 170 -3.74 25.63 -0.82
C ALA A 170 -4.51 25.26 0.45
N PHE A 171 -5.77 24.82 0.31
CA PHE A 171 -6.59 24.37 1.45
C PHE A 171 -6.00 23.11 2.09
N ASN A 172 -5.60 22.08 1.31
CA ASN A 172 -5.02 20.86 1.84
C ASN A 172 -3.69 21.14 2.55
N ALA A 173 -2.84 21.99 1.97
CA ALA A 173 -1.56 22.35 2.56
C ALA A 173 -1.71 23.10 3.89
N ASN A 174 -2.70 24.00 4.01
CA ASN A 174 -3.01 24.70 5.26
C ASN A 174 -3.62 23.77 6.32
N TYR A 175 -4.56 22.91 5.91
CA TYR A 175 -5.27 22.03 6.83
C TYR A 175 -4.35 21.01 7.52
N PHE A 176 -3.36 20.47 6.81
CA PHE A 176 -2.45 19.44 7.34
C PHE A 176 -1.08 19.98 7.79
N GLU A 177 -0.85 21.29 7.84
CA GLU A 177 0.42 21.92 8.25
C GLU A 177 1.66 21.21 7.67
N TYR A 178 1.94 21.40 6.41
CA TYR A 178 3.08 20.75 5.74
C TYR A 178 4.41 21.24 6.33
N LYS A 179 5.08 20.37 7.09
CA LYS A 179 6.43 20.65 7.63
C LYS A 179 7.45 19.82 6.88
N ILE A 180 8.34 20.48 6.15
CA ILE A 180 9.48 19.81 5.50
C ILE A 180 10.62 19.78 6.51
N HIS A 181 10.89 18.62 7.08
CA HIS A 181 11.98 18.41 8.03
C HIS A 181 13.01 17.47 7.44
N GLY A 182 14.28 17.69 7.80
CA GLY A 182 15.36 16.76 7.52
C GLY A 182 16.65 17.44 7.09
N ARG A 183 17.77 16.75 7.35
CA ARG A 183 19.09 17.10 6.82
C ARG A 183 19.31 16.37 5.49
N PRO A 184 19.93 16.99 4.48
CA PRO A 184 20.27 16.30 3.23
C PRO A 184 21.15 15.08 3.51
N LYS A 185 20.61 13.86 3.34
CA LYS A 185 21.34 12.60 3.56
C LYS A 185 21.27 11.65 2.36
N GLY A 186 20.61 12.06 1.26
CA GLY A 186 20.57 11.26 0.05
C GLY A 186 19.84 9.91 0.20
N TYR A 187 18.57 9.91 0.59
CA TYR A 187 17.74 8.70 0.69
C TYR A 187 17.22 8.17 -0.67
N PHE A 188 17.86 8.57 -1.75
CA PHE A 188 17.47 8.24 -3.11
C PHE A 188 17.48 6.73 -3.39
N LEU A 189 18.54 6.03 -2.99
CA LEU A 189 18.67 4.58 -3.18
C LEU A 189 17.60 3.82 -2.38
N ASP A 190 17.28 4.28 -1.17
CA ASP A 190 16.23 3.69 -0.35
C ASP A 190 14.87 3.80 -1.04
N LEU A 191 14.61 4.94 -1.71
CA LEU A 191 13.39 5.15 -2.47
C LEU A 191 13.29 4.18 -3.66
N PHE A 192 14.36 4.02 -4.43
CA PHE A 192 14.40 3.06 -5.54
C PHE A 192 14.19 1.64 -5.05
N GLY A 193 14.86 1.24 -3.96
CA GLY A 193 14.67 -0.06 -3.32
C GLY A 193 13.22 -0.33 -2.93
N THR A 194 12.53 0.68 -2.39
CA THR A 194 11.10 0.53 -2.05
C THR A 194 10.19 0.43 -3.28
N TYR A 195 10.45 1.17 -4.34
CA TYR A 195 9.72 1.01 -5.60
C TYR A 195 9.98 -0.34 -6.28
N PHE A 196 11.20 -0.91 -6.18
CA PHE A 196 11.48 -2.28 -6.61
C PHE A 196 10.63 -3.32 -5.87
N LEU A 197 10.39 -3.13 -4.58
CA LEU A 197 9.53 -4.01 -3.81
C LEU A 197 8.04 -3.85 -4.17
N ILE A 198 7.60 -2.63 -4.50
CA ILE A 198 6.21 -2.33 -4.84
C ILE A 198 5.82 -2.89 -6.20
N PHE A 199 6.68 -2.68 -7.23
CA PHE A 199 6.37 -3.08 -8.61
C PHE A 199 6.97 -4.43 -9.04
N SER A 200 7.93 -4.98 -8.33
CA SER A 200 8.99 -5.90 -8.71
C SER A 200 10.10 -5.21 -9.53
N PRO A 201 11.36 -5.70 -9.45
CA PRO A 201 12.50 -5.00 -10.05
C PRO A 201 12.35 -4.74 -11.55
N PHE A 202 11.99 -5.76 -12.31
CA PHE A 202 11.88 -5.64 -13.77
C PHE A 202 10.66 -4.85 -14.21
N ILE A 203 9.54 -4.95 -13.48
CA ILE A 203 8.33 -4.17 -13.77
C ILE A 203 8.58 -2.69 -13.45
N PHE A 204 9.35 -2.38 -12.42
CA PHE A 204 9.72 -0.99 -12.13
C PHE A 204 10.60 -0.38 -13.22
N VAL A 205 11.59 -1.12 -13.71
CA VAL A 205 12.40 -0.66 -14.87
C VAL A 205 11.48 -0.44 -16.09
N TYR A 206 10.53 -1.34 -16.31
CA TYR A 206 9.55 -1.18 -17.37
C TYR A 206 8.60 0.00 -17.12
N PHE A 207 8.25 0.31 -15.88
CA PHE A 207 7.49 1.50 -15.49
C PHE A 207 8.23 2.80 -15.92
N LEU A 208 9.53 2.88 -15.62
CA LEU A 208 10.36 4.03 -16.04
C LEU A 208 10.43 4.15 -17.57
N TYR A 209 10.62 3.04 -18.27
CA TYR A 209 10.58 3.00 -19.74
C TYR A 209 9.23 3.46 -20.27
N ALA A 210 8.13 3.01 -19.70
CA ALA A 210 6.79 3.38 -20.12
C ALA A 210 6.48 4.85 -19.82
N LEU A 211 6.95 5.41 -18.70
CA LEU A 211 6.88 6.85 -18.41
C LEU A 211 7.62 7.66 -19.47
N TYR A 212 8.87 7.30 -19.78
CA TYR A 212 9.65 7.94 -20.83
C TYR A 212 8.95 7.86 -22.19
N LYS A 213 8.47 6.68 -22.57
CA LYS A 213 7.79 6.48 -23.85
C LYS A 213 6.52 7.32 -23.99
N ASN A 214 5.74 7.48 -22.90
CA ASN A 214 4.53 8.28 -22.89
C ASN A 214 4.79 9.79 -23.05
N ILE A 215 6.02 10.28 -22.84
CA ILE A 215 6.35 11.68 -23.15
C ILE A 215 6.08 12.01 -24.63
N PHE A 216 6.32 11.04 -25.51
CA PHE A 216 6.16 11.20 -26.97
C PHE A 216 4.75 10.87 -27.48
N TYR A 217 3.86 10.36 -26.60
CA TYR A 217 2.46 10.09 -26.94
C TYR A 217 1.52 11.12 -26.31
N LYS A 218 0.23 11.01 -26.62
CA LYS A 218 -0.81 11.83 -25.99
C LYS A 218 -0.86 11.51 -24.50
N LYS A 219 -0.49 12.49 -23.68
CA LYS A 219 -0.47 12.37 -22.22
C LYS A 219 -1.89 12.43 -21.68
N ASP A 220 -2.26 11.45 -20.88
CA ASP A 220 -3.55 11.37 -20.20
C ASP A 220 -3.44 11.72 -18.71
N LEU A 221 -4.58 11.78 -18.03
CA LEU A 221 -4.66 12.10 -16.60
C LEU A 221 -3.83 11.12 -15.74
N ILE A 222 -3.88 9.81 -16.08
CA ILE A 222 -3.16 8.77 -15.37
C ILE A 222 -1.64 9.00 -15.43
N TYR A 223 -1.15 9.41 -16.61
CA TYR A 223 0.25 9.76 -16.79
C TYR A 223 0.68 10.89 -15.85
N PHE A 224 -0.10 11.99 -15.80
CA PHE A 224 0.26 13.12 -14.93
C PHE A 224 0.22 12.76 -13.46
N ILE A 225 -0.80 12.02 -12.99
CA ILE A 225 -0.90 11.58 -11.59
C ILE A 225 0.32 10.74 -11.21
N SER A 226 0.65 9.75 -12.03
CA SER A 226 1.74 8.82 -11.71
C SER A 226 3.12 9.44 -11.86
N ALA A 227 3.33 10.24 -12.91
CA ALA A 227 4.60 10.95 -13.12
C ALA A 227 4.86 11.96 -12.00
N THR A 228 3.85 12.77 -11.65
CA THR A 228 4.00 13.77 -10.58
C THR A 228 4.32 13.11 -9.25
N ALA A 229 3.58 12.07 -8.85
CA ALA A 229 3.83 11.36 -7.60
C ALA A 229 5.24 10.76 -7.55
N PHE A 230 5.69 10.14 -8.63
CA PHE A 230 7.03 9.58 -8.74
C PHE A 230 8.11 10.67 -8.66
N PHE A 231 8.03 11.73 -9.47
CA PHE A 231 9.04 12.78 -9.50
C PHE A 231 9.07 13.60 -8.21
N VAL A 232 7.92 13.90 -7.60
CA VAL A 232 7.87 14.57 -6.29
C VAL A 232 8.53 13.71 -5.23
N SER A 233 8.24 12.41 -5.17
CA SER A 233 8.90 11.49 -4.25
C SER A 233 10.42 11.46 -4.47
N LEU A 234 10.85 11.48 -5.72
CA LEU A 234 12.25 11.47 -6.09
C LEU A 234 12.98 12.76 -5.64
N ILE A 235 12.40 13.92 -5.92
CA ILE A 235 12.98 15.23 -5.52
C ILE A 235 13.07 15.33 -3.98
N LEU A 236 12.02 14.95 -3.27
CA LEU A 236 12.01 15.00 -1.82
C LEU A 236 12.99 14.01 -1.18
N SER A 237 13.28 12.87 -1.83
CA SER A 237 14.22 11.85 -1.33
C SER A 237 15.67 12.35 -1.21
N PHE A 238 16.04 13.38 -1.94
CA PHE A 238 17.37 14.01 -1.78
C PHE A 238 17.53 14.71 -0.43
N ARG A 239 16.42 15.16 0.16
CA ARG A 239 16.44 15.94 1.41
C ARG A 239 16.01 15.15 2.63
N GLN A 240 14.98 14.29 2.50
CA GLN A 240 14.36 13.61 3.64
C GLN A 240 14.02 12.16 3.33
N LYS A 241 13.96 11.35 4.39
CA LYS A 241 13.40 10.00 4.27
C LYS A 241 11.89 10.09 4.04
N ILE A 242 11.43 9.57 2.91
CA ILE A 242 10.03 9.65 2.49
C ILE A 242 9.26 8.42 3.00
N LYS A 243 8.04 8.67 3.45
CA LYS A 243 7.06 7.60 3.63
C LYS A 243 6.50 7.24 2.26
N ILE A 244 6.85 6.07 1.76
CA ILE A 244 6.45 5.62 0.41
C ILE A 244 4.92 5.54 0.25
N ASP A 245 4.21 5.31 1.36
CA ASP A 245 2.74 5.26 1.41
C ASP A 245 2.07 6.60 1.00
N ASP A 246 2.83 7.70 0.99
CA ASP A 246 2.33 9.01 0.57
C ASP A 246 2.34 9.20 -0.95
N TYR A 247 3.12 8.42 -1.72
CA TYR A 247 3.34 8.64 -3.15
C TYR A 247 3.09 7.42 -4.02
N ALA A 248 3.53 6.24 -3.61
CA ALA A 248 3.38 5.01 -4.39
C ALA A 248 1.93 4.67 -4.77
N PRO A 249 0.91 4.91 -3.94
CA PRO A 249 -0.48 4.65 -4.30
C PRO A 249 -0.90 5.30 -5.63
N TYR A 250 -0.43 6.50 -5.89
CA TYR A 250 -0.76 7.25 -7.12
C TYR A 250 -0.06 6.71 -8.37
N THR A 251 1.02 5.95 -8.22
CA THR A 251 1.77 5.39 -9.36
C THR A 251 1.18 4.08 -9.87
N LEU A 252 0.43 3.34 -9.04
CA LEU A 252 -0.09 2.01 -9.40
C LEU A 252 -1.13 2.06 -10.52
N GLY A 253 -1.92 3.12 -10.62
CA GLY A 253 -2.86 3.33 -11.73
C GLY A 253 -2.21 3.34 -13.11
N PHE A 254 -0.90 3.61 -13.21
CA PHE A 254 -0.15 3.67 -14.46
C PHE A 254 0.00 2.31 -15.17
N VAL A 255 -0.30 1.22 -14.51
CA VAL A 255 -0.23 -0.13 -15.08
C VAL A 255 -1.03 -0.24 -16.38
N VAL A 256 -2.18 0.41 -16.48
CA VAL A 256 -2.97 0.40 -17.72
C VAL A 256 -2.20 1.04 -18.88
N ASN A 257 -1.45 2.12 -18.63
CA ASN A 257 -0.62 2.78 -19.62
C ASN A 257 0.62 1.94 -19.97
N MET A 258 1.24 1.28 -18.98
CA MET A 258 2.35 0.35 -19.20
C MET A 258 1.94 -0.78 -20.16
N VAL A 259 0.81 -1.43 -19.90
CA VAL A 259 0.31 -2.51 -20.74
C VAL A 259 -0.08 -1.97 -22.14
N ASN A 260 -0.67 -0.78 -22.23
CA ASN A 260 -1.00 -0.16 -23.52
C ASN A 260 0.26 0.11 -24.36
N VAL A 261 1.35 0.62 -23.73
CA VAL A 261 2.66 0.81 -24.40
C VAL A 261 3.22 -0.53 -24.90
N PHE A 262 3.14 -1.57 -24.04
CA PHE A 262 3.59 -2.92 -24.41
C PHE A 262 2.82 -3.47 -25.61
N LEU A 263 1.50 -3.44 -25.56
CA LEU A 263 0.63 -3.95 -26.61
C LEU A 263 0.80 -3.20 -27.94
N LYS A 264 0.93 -1.88 -27.89
CA LYS A 264 1.21 -1.08 -29.09
C LYS A 264 2.56 -1.47 -29.71
N SER A 265 3.60 -1.56 -28.90
CA SER A 265 4.93 -1.95 -29.34
C SER A 265 4.95 -3.37 -29.91
N TYR A 266 4.23 -4.31 -29.30
CA TYR A 266 4.10 -5.69 -29.77
C TYR A 266 3.36 -5.80 -31.11
N LYS A 267 2.24 -5.06 -31.26
CA LYS A 267 1.39 -5.12 -32.47
C LYS A 267 2.07 -4.58 -33.72
N VAL A 268 2.87 -3.52 -33.58
CA VAL A 268 3.58 -2.87 -34.69
C VAL A 268 4.76 -3.70 -35.20
N ARG A 269 5.30 -4.63 -34.41
CA ARG A 269 6.48 -5.43 -34.78
C ARG A 269 6.14 -6.57 -35.76
N LEU A 270 7.06 -6.80 -36.69
CA LEU A 270 7.01 -7.97 -37.58
C LEU A 270 7.06 -9.29 -36.76
N PRO A 271 6.47 -10.39 -37.24
CA PRO A 271 6.38 -11.66 -36.51
C PRO A 271 7.71 -12.14 -35.93
N ARG A 272 8.82 -12.00 -36.69
CA ARG A 272 10.17 -12.39 -36.25
C ARG A 272 10.63 -11.65 -34.99
N PHE A 273 10.28 -10.38 -34.83
CA PHE A 273 10.70 -9.57 -33.66
C PHE A 273 9.71 -9.65 -32.49
N ARG A 274 8.55 -10.28 -32.66
CA ARG A 274 7.58 -10.51 -31.58
C ARG A 274 8.07 -11.50 -30.54
N THR A 275 8.98 -12.41 -30.89
CA THR A 275 9.55 -13.38 -29.95
C THR A 275 10.25 -12.68 -28.80
N PHE A 276 11.03 -11.62 -29.06
CA PHE A 276 11.66 -10.83 -27.99
C PHE A 276 10.64 -10.26 -26.99
N TYR A 277 9.52 -9.71 -27.47
CA TYR A 277 8.47 -9.18 -26.58
C TYR A 277 7.75 -10.27 -25.79
N LYS A 278 7.62 -11.50 -26.34
CA LYS A 278 7.09 -12.63 -25.58
C LYS A 278 8.03 -13.03 -24.46
N ILE A 279 9.33 -13.11 -24.73
CA ILE A 279 10.36 -13.40 -23.71
C ILE A 279 10.35 -12.31 -22.64
N LEU A 280 10.33 -11.03 -23.04
CA LEU A 280 10.26 -9.91 -22.12
C LEU A 280 9.02 -10.00 -21.20
N PHE A 281 7.85 -10.32 -21.77
CA PHE A 281 6.62 -10.50 -20.98
C PHE A 281 6.77 -11.65 -19.97
N VAL A 282 7.33 -12.79 -20.38
CA VAL A 282 7.58 -13.92 -19.48
C VAL A 282 8.52 -13.51 -18.33
N VAL A 283 9.63 -12.82 -18.64
CA VAL A 283 10.57 -12.34 -17.61
C VAL A 283 9.90 -11.39 -16.62
N LEU A 284 9.12 -10.42 -17.12
CA LEU A 284 8.38 -9.47 -16.27
C LEU A 284 7.38 -10.21 -15.37
N PHE A 285 6.64 -11.15 -15.93
CA PHE A 285 5.59 -11.87 -15.21
C PHE A 285 6.17 -12.88 -14.21
N THR A 286 7.24 -13.59 -14.56
CA THR A 286 7.92 -14.51 -13.63
C THR A 286 8.55 -13.77 -12.47
N SER A 287 9.15 -12.57 -12.69
CA SER A 287 9.71 -11.75 -11.62
C SER A 287 8.64 -11.28 -10.63
N LEU A 288 7.45 -10.97 -11.14
CA LEU A 288 6.30 -10.58 -10.32
C LEU A 288 5.86 -11.75 -9.44
N ILE A 289 5.62 -12.93 -10.03
CA ILE A 289 5.20 -14.12 -9.30
C ILE A 289 6.25 -14.55 -8.26
N MET A 290 7.55 -14.50 -8.60
CA MET A 290 8.62 -14.85 -7.65
C MET A 290 8.60 -13.94 -6.42
N LEU A 291 8.36 -12.65 -6.63
CA LEU A 291 8.29 -11.70 -5.51
C LEU A 291 7.05 -11.94 -4.67
N ASP A 292 5.90 -12.20 -5.27
CA ASP A 292 4.67 -12.54 -4.55
C ASP A 292 4.82 -13.82 -3.73
N ILE A 293 5.41 -14.88 -4.31
CA ILE A 293 5.74 -16.10 -3.58
C ILE A 293 6.65 -15.78 -2.38
N SER A 294 7.68 -14.94 -2.57
CA SER A 294 8.57 -14.52 -1.48
C SER A 294 7.83 -13.76 -0.38
N LEU A 295 6.82 -12.96 -0.71
CA LEU A 295 5.98 -12.26 0.27
C LEU A 295 5.14 -13.23 1.10
N PHE A 296 4.48 -14.21 0.48
CA PHE A 296 3.67 -15.20 1.20
C PHE A 296 4.51 -16.16 2.04
N PHE A 297 5.68 -16.56 1.54
CA PHE A 297 6.60 -17.44 2.27
C PHE A 297 7.65 -16.69 3.09
N ASN A 298 7.44 -15.42 3.40
CA ASN A 298 8.37 -14.56 4.10
C ASN A 298 8.77 -15.10 5.50
N LYS A 299 7.87 -15.83 6.16
CA LYS A 299 8.15 -16.53 7.43
C LYS A 299 9.36 -17.48 7.33
N TYR A 300 9.60 -18.05 6.16
CA TYR A 300 10.62 -19.10 5.90
C TYR A 300 11.86 -18.58 5.17
N THR A 301 11.87 -17.34 4.70
CA THR A 301 12.97 -16.73 3.93
C THR A 301 13.97 -16.01 4.85
N PRO A 302 15.20 -15.69 4.35
CA PRO A 302 16.13 -14.81 5.08
C PRO A 302 15.58 -13.46 5.47
N ALA A 303 14.56 -12.97 4.77
CA ALA A 303 13.83 -11.75 5.08
C ALA A 303 12.99 -11.83 6.38
N LYS A 304 12.91 -13.00 7.02
CA LYS A 304 12.27 -13.24 8.31
C LYS A 304 12.61 -12.17 9.36
N LYS A 305 13.88 -11.71 9.40
CA LYS A 305 14.30 -10.68 10.36
C LYS A 305 13.59 -9.33 10.17
N LEU A 306 13.18 -8.99 8.95
CA LEU A 306 12.48 -7.75 8.64
C LEU A 306 10.97 -7.85 8.93
N SER A 307 10.43 -9.05 8.92
CA SER A 307 8.99 -9.30 9.05
C SER A 307 8.55 -9.77 10.44
N TYR A 308 9.45 -9.86 11.43
CA TYR A 308 9.10 -10.31 12.79
C TYR A 308 7.93 -9.55 13.40
N SER A 309 7.83 -8.24 13.14
CA SER A 309 6.75 -7.41 13.67
C SER A 309 5.35 -7.85 13.25
N PHE A 310 5.24 -8.62 12.16
CA PHE A 310 3.96 -9.10 11.63
C PHE A 310 3.54 -10.48 12.14
N TYR A 311 4.39 -11.19 12.91
CA TYR A 311 4.11 -12.55 13.34
C TYR A 311 4.14 -12.73 14.85
N PHE A 312 5.07 -12.07 15.55
CA PHE A 312 5.31 -12.39 16.96
C PHE A 312 4.24 -11.88 17.95
N PRO A 313 3.52 -10.76 17.77
CA PRO A 313 2.66 -10.25 18.82
C PRO A 313 1.47 -11.16 19.14
N LYS A 314 0.85 -11.78 18.12
CA LYS A 314 -0.25 -12.73 18.30
C LYS A 314 0.24 -13.97 19.08
N ASN A 315 1.36 -14.55 18.64
CA ASN A 315 1.95 -15.71 19.30
C ASN A 315 2.37 -15.40 20.75
N LEU A 316 2.90 -14.18 20.99
CA LEU A 316 3.22 -13.73 22.34
C LEU A 316 1.96 -13.66 23.24
N ALA A 317 0.88 -13.08 22.72
CA ALA A 317 -0.38 -13.00 23.45
C ALA A 317 -0.96 -14.39 23.78
N GLU A 318 -0.85 -15.35 22.87
CA GLU A 318 -1.27 -16.73 23.10
C GLU A 318 -0.46 -17.42 24.18
N ILE A 319 0.88 -17.25 24.20
CA ILE A 319 1.74 -17.79 25.25
C ILE A 319 1.38 -17.19 26.62
N LEU A 320 1.17 -15.87 26.67
CA LEU A 320 0.77 -15.20 27.90
C LEU A 320 -0.56 -15.72 28.44
N LYS A 321 -1.54 -15.98 27.56
CA LYS A 321 -2.82 -16.57 27.94
C LYS A 321 -2.66 -18.01 28.45
N LYS A 322 -1.78 -18.82 27.83
CA LYS A 322 -1.44 -20.19 28.33
C LYS A 322 -0.84 -20.16 29.74
N GLU A 323 0.01 -19.18 30.01
CA GLU A 323 0.59 -18.93 31.33
C GLU A 323 -0.38 -18.22 32.32
N LYS A 324 -1.64 -18.04 31.96
CA LYS A 324 -2.69 -17.34 32.72
C LYS A 324 -2.33 -15.90 33.11
N ILE A 325 -1.51 -15.23 32.29
CA ILE A 325 -1.14 -13.81 32.44
C ILE A 325 -2.05 -12.96 31.60
N TYR A 326 -3.05 -12.31 32.20
CA TYR A 326 -4.04 -11.48 31.52
C TYR A 326 -3.84 -9.99 31.72
N SER A 327 -2.87 -9.59 32.57
CA SER A 327 -2.57 -8.18 32.82
C SER A 327 -1.08 -7.97 33.05
N MET A 328 -0.51 -6.91 32.40
CA MET A 328 0.91 -6.57 32.54
C MET A 328 1.19 -5.11 32.17
N SER A 329 2.31 -4.58 32.67
CA SER A 329 2.90 -3.34 32.20
C SER A 329 3.95 -3.62 31.12
N CYS A 330 4.01 -2.80 30.08
CA CYS A 330 4.95 -2.94 28.99
C CYS A 330 5.80 -1.68 28.84
N ASN A 331 7.10 -1.84 28.61
CA ASN A 331 8.01 -0.71 28.35
C ASN A 331 7.81 -0.05 26.97
N ASN A 332 7.06 -0.68 26.09
CA ASN A 332 6.76 -0.17 24.74
C ASN A 332 5.24 0.01 24.63
N GLU A 333 4.80 1.28 24.48
CA GLU A 333 3.39 1.62 24.38
C GLU A 333 2.69 0.94 23.21
N LYS A 334 3.33 0.89 22.03
CA LYS A 334 2.75 0.22 20.85
C LYS A 334 2.54 -1.28 21.07
N LEU A 335 3.49 -1.94 21.72
CA LEU A 335 3.32 -3.34 22.07
C LEU A 335 2.21 -3.54 23.10
N SER A 336 2.07 -2.60 24.04
CA SER A 336 0.96 -2.59 25.00
C SER A 336 -0.40 -2.49 24.31
N GLU A 337 -0.54 -1.61 23.32
CA GLU A 337 -1.78 -1.46 22.53
C GLU A 337 -2.11 -2.74 21.73
N ILE A 338 -1.09 -3.38 21.13
CA ILE A 338 -1.29 -4.65 20.42
C ILE A 338 -1.75 -5.76 21.38
N LEU A 339 -1.11 -5.88 22.55
CA LEU A 339 -1.46 -6.90 23.52
C LEU A 339 -2.86 -6.66 24.09
N GLU A 340 -3.26 -5.39 24.26
CA GLU A 340 -4.62 -5.02 24.66
C GLU A 340 -5.65 -5.43 23.61
N PHE A 341 -5.33 -5.26 22.32
CA PHE A 341 -6.17 -5.77 21.23
C PHE A 341 -6.37 -7.29 21.31
N TYR A 342 -5.34 -8.04 21.66
CA TYR A 342 -5.41 -9.49 21.89
C TYR A 342 -5.93 -9.90 23.27
N GLY A 343 -6.42 -8.95 24.09
CA GLY A 343 -7.09 -9.22 25.37
C GLY A 343 -6.18 -9.29 26.58
N ILE A 344 -4.94 -8.81 26.50
CA ILE A 344 -4.04 -8.64 27.66
C ILE A 344 -4.16 -7.21 28.17
N LYS A 345 -4.77 -7.02 29.34
CA LYS A 345 -5.04 -5.68 29.91
C LYS A 345 -3.76 -5.04 30.48
N LYS A 346 -3.77 -3.72 30.60
CA LYS A 346 -2.71 -3.00 31.36
C LYS A 346 -2.84 -3.32 32.84
N GLY A 347 -1.71 -3.61 33.50
CA GLY A 347 -1.66 -3.91 34.94
C GLY A 347 -0.23 -4.03 35.44
N ASP A 348 -0.03 -3.88 36.77
CA ASP A 348 1.30 -3.75 37.40
C ASP A 348 1.87 -5.07 37.94
N LYS A 349 1.10 -6.15 37.88
CA LYS A 349 1.52 -7.47 38.44
C LYS A 349 2.74 -8.04 37.71
N TYR A 350 2.79 -7.90 36.40
CA TYR A 350 3.88 -8.40 35.57
C TYR A 350 4.45 -7.26 34.72
N LYS A 351 5.78 -7.22 34.55
CA LYS A 351 6.47 -6.23 33.72
C LYS A 351 7.09 -6.90 32.51
N LEU A 352 6.69 -6.51 31.35
CA LEU A 352 7.24 -6.97 30.08
C LEU A 352 8.27 -5.95 29.57
N ILE A 353 9.49 -6.41 29.33
CA ILE A 353 10.56 -5.62 28.72
C ILE A 353 10.87 -6.20 27.33
N TYR A 354 10.53 -5.43 26.32
CA TYR A 354 10.89 -5.72 24.94
C TYR A 354 12.20 -5.03 24.58
N SER A 355 13.21 -5.80 24.22
CA SER A 355 14.51 -5.30 23.74
C SER A 355 14.65 -5.53 22.25
N LYS A 356 14.51 -4.46 21.47
CA LYS A 356 14.63 -4.49 20.00
C LYS A 356 16.03 -4.94 19.54
N ASN A 357 17.10 -4.49 20.25
CA ASN A 357 18.48 -4.83 19.90
C ASN A 357 18.82 -6.31 20.12
N LYS A 358 18.22 -6.95 21.12
CA LYS A 358 18.42 -8.38 21.45
C LYS A 358 17.35 -9.29 20.86
N ASN A 359 16.34 -8.75 20.16
CA ASN A 359 15.16 -9.48 19.67
C ASN A 359 14.60 -10.43 20.75
N SER A 360 14.49 -9.95 21.98
CA SER A 360 14.04 -10.76 23.11
C SER A 360 12.98 -10.03 23.92
N VAL A 361 12.04 -10.82 24.42
CA VAL A 361 11.02 -10.40 25.37
C VAL A 361 11.30 -11.05 26.70
N SER A 362 11.43 -10.26 27.76
CA SER A 362 11.62 -10.74 29.13
C SER A 362 10.43 -10.32 29.98
N ILE A 363 9.85 -11.26 30.69
CA ILE A 363 8.70 -11.04 31.56
C ILE A 363 9.17 -11.17 33.03
N PHE A 364 8.91 -10.13 33.79
CA PHE A 364 9.29 -10.01 35.17
C PHE A 364 8.05 -10.03 36.06
N HIS A 365 8.16 -10.74 37.19
CA HIS A 365 7.26 -10.65 38.33
C HIS A 365 8.08 -10.43 39.61
N LYS A 366 7.75 -9.38 40.39
CA LYS A 366 8.51 -9.02 41.61
C LYS A 366 10.03 -9.00 41.37
N ASN A 367 10.49 -8.38 40.28
CA ASN A 367 11.90 -8.27 39.82
C ASN A 367 12.61 -9.61 39.49
N LYS A 368 11.91 -10.76 39.46
CA LYS A 368 12.46 -12.02 38.95
C LYS A 368 11.99 -12.28 37.53
N ILE A 369 12.90 -12.77 36.68
CA ILE A 369 12.56 -13.16 35.31
C ILE A 369 11.79 -14.47 35.35
N ILE A 370 10.51 -14.45 34.95
CA ILE A 370 9.69 -15.67 34.84
C ILE A 370 9.88 -16.32 33.51
N LEU A 371 9.88 -15.50 32.43
CA LEU A 371 9.93 -15.99 31.09
C LEU A 371 10.86 -15.13 30.25
N LYS A 372 11.79 -15.75 29.55
CA LYS A 372 12.64 -15.08 28.58
C LYS A 372 12.47 -15.75 27.22
N ILE A 373 11.87 -15.04 26.27
CA ILE A 373 11.55 -15.57 24.96
C ILE A 373 12.36 -14.82 23.90
N ASN A 374 13.04 -15.57 23.06
CA ASN A 374 13.66 -14.98 21.87
C ASN A 374 12.58 -14.84 20.79
N VAL A 375 12.40 -13.63 20.24
CA VAL A 375 11.38 -13.32 19.21
C VAL A 375 11.54 -14.21 17.98
N SER A 376 12.78 -14.66 17.69
CA SER A 376 13.01 -15.61 16.59
C SER A 376 12.39 -16.99 16.80
N LYS A 377 12.25 -17.45 18.07
CA LYS A 377 11.62 -18.74 18.41
C LYS A 377 10.09 -18.65 18.43
N LEU A 378 9.51 -17.48 18.66
CA LEU A 378 8.05 -17.28 18.63
C LEU A 378 7.42 -17.47 17.24
N ASN A 379 8.21 -17.40 16.18
CA ASN A 379 7.74 -17.54 14.81
C ASN A 379 7.80 -18.99 14.29
N THR A 380 8.26 -19.92 15.09
CA THR A 380 8.34 -21.36 14.74
C THR A 380 7.21 -22.18 15.35
N ILE A 381 6.40 -21.56 16.17
CA ILE A 381 5.14 -22.08 16.70
C ILE A 381 3.99 -21.51 15.85
#